data_37377f1adf6de826daa8565c088e879d
#
_entry.id   37377f1adf6de826daa8565c088e879d
#
_cell.length_a   1.000
_cell.length_b   1.000
_cell.length_c   1.000
_cell.angle_alpha   90.00
_cell.angle_beta   90.00
_cell.angle_gamma   90.00
#
_symmetry.space_group_name_H-M   'P 1'
#
loop_
_entity.id
_entity.type
_entity.pdbx_description
1 polymer ?
#
loop_
_entity_poly.entity_id
_entity_poly.type
_entity_poly.pdbx_seq_one_letter_code
_entity_poly.pdbx_strand_id
1 'polypeptide(L)'
;MPTLAGQVSRCYPDRPNHRPSIALQLRDYQRQAVDAAISHFKRCDDSALLVLPTGAGKSIVIAELARIAKGRTLVLTHVKELVAQNAEKVGLLADEASIFSAGLKQKSTRNKTVVASIQSAVRNPKQFDEPYSLVIIDECHRVSNEKESQYQQLLSHLRTQNPQLRLLGLTATPYRLRSGWIYRYHYHGKIGNTEHPVFEHCIFELPMRPLIKQGFLTPPKVLDGLSAQYDFSELSPNASGEYSEAEVDSLLHHAGRATKAIVEQIKQLTNTRAGTIIFAATVRHAQEIMTLLDSPEAGLITADTPSQERDAIIEAFKRRELSYLVNVAVLTTGFDAPHVDLIAILRPTASVSLFQQMVGRGLRISEGKRDCLVIDYAANGFDLFFPEVGRPKPDSKSVPVQVPCPVCGFANIFWGLVDDDGDIIEHFGRRCQAVIDDSNGKHQCDFRFRSKACPNCGEENDIAAKVCQHCQSTLIDPDKRLKEVLQQKHHHLFRCQEMLLEADNDRLRVRYLDIEGNDFCCYFNFATKAQIRAFYGVFVHQHTRTPGQKQPTFSKVDQVVAARDHFRMPDLLLLKKGKRGWELVERFFDYRGRFDSQHKFV
;
A
#
# COMPACT_ATOMS: atom_id res chain seq x y z
N MET A 1 -4.41 36.61 -80.83
CA MET A 1 -5.11 37.64 -80.09
C MET A 1 -5.68 37.02 -78.84
N PRO A 2 -5.60 37.67 -77.69
CA PRO A 2 -4.87 37.06 -76.60
C PRO A 2 -5.76 36.31 -75.59
N THR A 3 -5.14 35.29 -75.07
CA THR A 3 -5.53 34.45 -73.95
C THR A 3 -5.52 35.17 -72.62
N LEU A 4 -6.58 35.12 -71.87
CA LEU A 4 -6.63 35.50 -70.44
C LEU A 4 -6.60 34.26 -69.58
N ALA A 5 -5.49 34.10 -68.87
CA ALA A 5 -5.31 33.12 -67.84
C ALA A 5 -5.99 33.55 -66.55
N GLY A 6 -7.04 32.88 -66.12
CA GLY A 6 -7.67 33.07 -64.83
C GLY A 6 -6.94 32.27 -63.73
N GLN A 7 -6.36 32.97 -62.78
CA GLN A 7 -5.89 32.37 -61.53
C GLN A 7 -7.05 31.96 -60.66
N VAL A 8 -7.18 30.63 -60.42
CA VAL A 8 -8.11 30.11 -59.43
C VAL A 8 -7.38 30.03 -58.10
N SER A 9 -7.67 31.01 -57.25
CA SER A 9 -7.26 31.01 -55.84
C SER A 9 -8.09 29.95 -55.08
N ARG A 10 -7.44 28.88 -54.67
CA ARG A 10 -8.05 27.87 -53.78
C ARG A 10 -8.04 28.42 -52.36
N CYS A 11 -9.17 28.93 -51.89
CA CYS A 11 -9.42 29.11 -50.46
C CYS A 11 -9.50 27.75 -49.77
N TYR A 12 -8.57 27.46 -48.90
CA TYR A 12 -8.70 26.40 -47.92
C TYR A 12 -9.63 26.92 -46.82
N PRO A 13 -10.65 26.17 -46.42
CA PRO A 13 -11.45 26.57 -45.28
C PRO A 13 -10.64 26.38 -44.00
N ASP A 14 -10.58 27.42 -43.18
CA ASP A 14 -10.08 27.40 -41.81
C ASP A 14 -10.70 26.24 -41.03
N ARG A 15 -9.89 25.31 -40.61
CA ARG A 15 -10.31 24.28 -39.64
C ARG A 15 -10.53 24.97 -38.29
N PRO A 16 -11.70 24.88 -37.69
CA PRO A 16 -11.87 25.35 -36.34
C PRO A 16 -11.09 24.44 -35.39
N ASN A 17 -10.03 25.00 -34.79
CA ASN A 17 -9.25 24.38 -33.73
C ASN A 17 -10.02 24.46 -32.41
N HIS A 18 -11.16 23.79 -32.33
CA HIS A 18 -11.85 23.54 -31.07
C HIS A 18 -11.76 22.03 -30.77
N ARG A 19 -10.64 21.61 -30.13
CA ARG A 19 -10.69 20.44 -29.27
C ARG A 19 -11.64 20.78 -28.12
N PRO A 20 -12.69 20.01 -27.84
CA PRO A 20 -13.46 20.19 -26.63
C PRO A 20 -12.49 19.99 -25.46
N SER A 21 -12.19 21.03 -24.72
CA SER A 21 -11.50 20.97 -23.46
C SER A 21 -12.43 20.24 -22.49
N ILE A 22 -12.28 18.92 -22.36
CA ILE A 22 -12.75 18.24 -21.18
C ILE A 22 -11.91 18.85 -20.06
N ALA A 23 -12.47 19.82 -19.35
CA ALA A 23 -11.83 20.46 -18.21
C ALA A 23 -11.56 19.34 -17.18
N LEU A 24 -10.34 18.89 -17.11
CA LEU A 24 -9.91 17.86 -16.14
C LEU A 24 -10.07 18.47 -14.75
N GLN A 25 -11.13 18.08 -14.06
CA GLN A 25 -11.42 18.61 -12.74
C GLN A 25 -10.57 17.89 -11.69
N LEU A 26 -9.80 18.65 -10.93
CA LEU A 26 -9.04 18.11 -9.79
C LEU A 26 -10.00 17.52 -8.77
N ARG A 27 -9.65 16.35 -8.24
CA ARG A 27 -10.31 15.77 -7.07
C ARG A 27 -9.99 16.63 -5.84
N ASP A 28 -10.84 16.57 -4.82
CA ASP A 28 -10.70 17.43 -3.63
C ASP A 28 -9.32 17.30 -2.96
N TYR A 29 -8.81 16.10 -2.79
CA TYR A 29 -7.48 15.88 -2.21
C TYR A 29 -6.34 16.38 -3.12
N GLN A 30 -6.52 16.37 -4.45
CA GLN A 30 -5.54 16.94 -5.37
C GLN A 30 -5.53 18.47 -5.26
N ARG A 31 -6.71 19.08 -5.10
CA ARG A 31 -6.84 20.51 -4.82
C ARG A 31 -6.17 20.87 -3.51
N GLN A 32 -6.42 20.12 -2.44
CA GLN A 32 -5.78 20.32 -1.14
C GLN A 32 -4.24 20.24 -1.23
N ALA A 33 -3.69 19.28 -1.98
CA ALA A 33 -2.24 19.17 -2.20
C ALA A 33 -1.67 20.40 -2.94
N VAL A 34 -2.36 20.87 -3.97
CA VAL A 34 -1.99 22.10 -4.71
C VAL A 34 -2.06 23.32 -3.79
N ASP A 35 -3.13 23.47 -3.02
CA ASP A 35 -3.32 24.60 -2.11
C ASP A 35 -2.28 24.61 -0.98
N ALA A 36 -1.87 23.44 -0.49
CA ALA A 36 -0.78 23.29 0.47
C ALA A 36 0.55 23.82 -0.11
N ALA A 37 0.89 23.47 -1.36
CA ALA A 37 2.08 23.96 -2.02
C ALA A 37 2.04 25.48 -2.25
N ILE A 38 0.89 26.02 -2.70
CA ILE A 38 0.70 27.47 -2.87
C ILE A 38 0.87 28.20 -1.53
N SER A 39 0.22 27.69 -0.49
CA SER A 39 0.25 28.29 0.84
C SER A 39 1.64 28.28 1.45
N HIS A 40 2.41 27.20 1.23
CA HIS A 40 3.80 27.08 1.67
C HIS A 40 4.67 28.13 0.98
N PHE A 41 4.69 28.15 -0.35
CA PHE A 41 5.55 29.05 -1.14
C PHE A 41 5.11 30.53 -1.15
N LYS A 42 3.96 30.85 -0.55
CA LYS A 42 3.60 32.22 -0.20
C LYS A 42 4.25 32.69 1.10
N ARG A 43 4.66 31.77 1.99
CA ARG A 43 5.22 32.06 3.32
C ARG A 43 6.74 31.96 3.38
N CYS A 44 7.33 30.98 2.68
CA CYS A 44 8.77 30.74 2.63
C CYS A 44 9.16 30.05 1.33
N ASP A 45 10.47 30.04 1.02
CA ASP A 45 11.05 29.38 -0.15
C ASP A 45 11.74 28.06 0.21
N ASP A 46 11.55 27.57 1.44
CA ASP A 46 12.12 26.30 1.89
C ASP A 46 11.62 25.13 1.03
N SER A 47 12.48 24.11 0.85
CA SER A 47 12.12 22.94 0.07
C SER A 47 10.96 22.15 0.71
N ALA A 48 9.99 21.78 -0.12
CA ALA A 48 8.75 21.16 0.35
C ALA A 48 8.49 19.81 -0.32
N LEU A 49 7.70 18.98 0.36
CA LEU A 49 7.33 17.63 -0.06
C LEU A 49 5.82 17.43 0.02
N LEU A 50 5.24 16.85 -1.04
CA LEU A 50 3.88 16.31 -1.06
C LEU A 50 3.94 14.78 -1.08
N VAL A 51 3.25 14.13 -0.16
CA VAL A 51 3.16 12.68 -0.08
C VAL A 51 1.80 12.24 -0.60
N LEU A 52 1.79 11.55 -1.74
CA LEU A 52 0.61 11.06 -2.42
C LEU A 52 0.81 9.61 -2.83
N PRO A 53 -0.09 8.67 -2.48
CA PRO A 53 0.05 7.26 -2.81
C PRO A 53 0.17 7.01 -4.32
N THR A 54 0.69 5.85 -4.68
CA THR A 54 0.65 5.38 -6.06
C THR A 54 -0.81 5.27 -6.51
N GLY A 55 -1.12 5.78 -7.70
CA GLY A 55 -2.51 5.82 -8.21
C GLY A 55 -3.32 7.06 -7.79
N ALA A 56 -2.85 7.92 -6.89
CA ALA A 56 -3.52 9.15 -6.48
C ALA A 56 -3.48 10.27 -7.53
N GLY A 57 -2.81 10.07 -8.66
CA GLY A 57 -2.73 11.07 -9.73
C GLY A 57 -1.71 12.18 -9.49
N LYS A 58 -0.52 11.86 -8.98
CA LYS A 58 0.62 12.79 -8.81
C LYS A 58 0.86 13.65 -10.04
N SER A 59 0.82 13.05 -11.23
CA SER A 59 1.06 13.77 -12.50
C SER A 59 0.04 14.89 -12.77
N ILE A 60 -1.19 14.76 -12.28
CA ILE A 60 -2.22 15.81 -12.38
C ILE A 60 -1.89 16.98 -11.44
N VAL A 61 -1.44 16.67 -10.22
CA VAL A 61 -0.98 17.70 -9.25
C VAL A 61 0.23 18.45 -9.81
N ILE A 62 1.20 17.72 -10.40
CA ILE A 62 2.37 18.33 -11.09
C ILE A 62 1.93 19.27 -12.21
N ALA A 63 1.02 18.81 -13.07
CA ALA A 63 0.52 19.59 -14.21
C ALA A 63 -0.21 20.88 -13.76
N GLU A 64 -1.03 20.79 -12.73
CA GLU A 64 -1.72 21.96 -12.17
C GLU A 64 -0.75 22.96 -11.53
N LEU A 65 0.23 22.46 -10.76
CA LEU A 65 1.28 23.32 -10.18
C LEU A 65 2.11 24.01 -11.27
N ALA A 66 2.47 23.31 -12.34
CA ALA A 66 3.18 23.89 -13.49
C ALA A 66 2.32 24.95 -14.21
N ARG A 67 1.01 24.71 -14.33
CA ARG A 67 0.04 25.66 -14.94
C ARG A 67 -0.03 26.98 -14.15
N ILE A 68 -0.17 26.89 -12.82
CA ILE A 68 -0.34 28.08 -11.96
C ILE A 68 0.96 28.80 -11.62
N ALA A 69 2.12 28.15 -11.77
CA ALA A 69 3.42 28.78 -11.56
C ALA A 69 3.59 30.00 -12.46
N LYS A 70 4.01 31.14 -11.90
CA LYS A 70 4.18 32.40 -12.68
C LYS A 70 5.41 32.36 -13.59
N GLY A 71 6.51 31.75 -13.17
CA GLY A 71 7.76 31.64 -13.92
C GLY A 71 7.95 30.26 -14.57
N ARG A 72 9.14 30.04 -15.10
CA ARG A 72 9.52 28.75 -15.72
C ARG A 72 9.53 27.64 -14.67
N THR A 73 9.02 26.49 -15.06
CA THR A 73 8.96 25.30 -14.22
C THR A 73 9.73 24.14 -14.86
N LEU A 74 10.57 23.48 -14.07
CA LEU A 74 11.28 22.28 -14.46
C LEU A 74 10.72 21.08 -13.68
N VAL A 75 10.20 20.08 -14.39
CA VAL A 75 9.75 18.82 -13.83
C VAL A 75 10.83 17.77 -14.08
N LEU A 76 11.41 17.25 -13.02
CA LEU A 76 12.47 16.23 -13.08
C LEU A 76 11.91 14.85 -12.73
N THR A 77 12.24 13.88 -13.54
CA THR A 77 11.90 12.47 -13.31
C THR A 77 13.10 11.56 -13.54
N HIS A 78 13.00 10.31 -13.13
CA HIS A 78 14.10 9.35 -13.25
C HIS A 78 14.01 8.48 -14.51
N VAL A 79 12.82 8.21 -15.04
CA VAL A 79 12.60 7.30 -16.17
C VAL A 79 11.84 7.97 -17.31
N LYS A 80 12.06 7.52 -18.54
CA LYS A 80 11.49 8.09 -19.77
C LYS A 80 9.94 8.04 -19.77
N GLU A 81 9.37 7.00 -19.21
CA GLU A 81 7.92 6.77 -19.14
C GLU A 81 7.22 7.85 -18.27
N LEU A 82 7.85 8.24 -17.15
CA LEU A 82 7.36 9.34 -16.32
C LEU A 82 7.55 10.71 -17.01
N VAL A 83 8.62 10.88 -17.79
CA VAL A 83 8.80 12.11 -18.61
C VAL A 83 7.62 12.25 -19.58
N ALA A 84 7.32 11.18 -20.33
CA ALA A 84 6.21 11.17 -21.29
C ALA A 84 4.86 11.41 -20.60
N GLN A 85 4.59 10.70 -19.50
CA GLN A 85 3.35 10.81 -18.74
C GLN A 85 3.14 12.21 -18.16
N ASN A 86 4.17 12.79 -17.54
CA ASN A 86 4.06 14.13 -16.96
C ASN A 86 3.92 15.20 -18.06
N ALA A 87 4.63 15.08 -19.19
CA ALA A 87 4.50 15.99 -20.32
C ALA A 87 3.08 15.94 -20.92
N GLU A 88 2.52 14.75 -21.10
CA GLU A 88 1.13 14.57 -21.55
C GLU A 88 0.16 15.28 -20.60
N LYS A 89 0.26 15.07 -19.28
CA LYS A 89 -0.67 15.67 -18.31
C LYS A 89 -0.51 17.18 -18.21
N VAL A 90 0.73 17.70 -18.35
CA VAL A 90 0.96 19.16 -18.46
C VAL A 90 0.27 19.70 -19.71
N GLY A 91 0.39 19.04 -20.86
CA GLY A 91 -0.26 19.47 -22.09
C GLY A 91 -1.80 19.42 -22.06
N LEU A 92 -2.40 18.64 -21.13
CA LEU A 92 -3.86 18.61 -20.92
C LEU A 92 -4.38 19.77 -20.07
N LEU A 93 -3.58 20.31 -19.14
CA LEU A 93 -4.00 21.31 -18.16
C LEU A 93 -3.38 22.69 -18.39
N ALA A 94 -2.24 22.74 -19.08
CA ALA A 94 -1.45 23.94 -19.35
C ALA A 94 -1.06 23.98 -20.83
N ASP A 95 -0.13 24.90 -21.17
CA ASP A 95 0.51 24.94 -22.47
C ASP A 95 1.39 23.68 -22.67
N GLU A 96 1.66 23.35 -23.92
CA GLU A 96 2.52 22.22 -24.29
C GLU A 96 3.87 22.29 -23.55
N ALA A 97 4.28 21.18 -22.95
CA ALA A 97 5.57 21.08 -22.28
C ALA A 97 6.70 20.78 -23.26
N SER A 98 7.87 21.39 -23.05
CA SER A 98 9.09 20.93 -23.69
C SER A 98 9.59 19.65 -23.02
N ILE A 99 10.05 18.70 -23.83
CA ILE A 99 10.63 17.44 -23.35
C ILE A 99 12.14 17.44 -23.52
N PHE A 100 12.85 17.11 -22.42
CA PHE A 100 14.31 16.96 -22.45
C PHE A 100 14.72 15.56 -21.95
N SER A 101 14.70 14.59 -22.85
CA SER A 101 15.00 13.19 -22.54
C SER A 101 15.66 12.48 -23.72
N ALA A 102 16.85 11.92 -23.48
CA ALA A 102 17.55 11.12 -24.48
C ALA A 102 16.74 9.84 -24.83
N GLY A 103 16.10 9.23 -23.84
CA GLY A 103 15.27 8.04 -24.04
C GLY A 103 14.03 8.27 -24.90
N LEU A 104 13.53 9.53 -24.98
CA LEU A 104 12.44 9.94 -25.87
C LEU A 104 12.96 10.64 -27.14
N LYS A 105 14.27 10.71 -27.34
CA LYS A 105 14.92 11.39 -28.48
C LYS A 105 14.50 12.86 -28.66
N GLN A 106 14.12 13.51 -27.56
CA GLN A 106 13.72 14.92 -27.55
C GLN A 106 14.61 15.71 -26.61
N LYS A 107 15.07 16.90 -27.03
CA LYS A 107 15.96 17.79 -26.28
C LYS A 107 15.54 19.24 -26.50
N SER A 108 14.38 19.62 -25.98
CA SER A 108 13.86 20.99 -26.03
C SER A 108 13.68 21.56 -24.63
N THR A 109 13.99 22.86 -24.46
CA THR A 109 13.78 23.62 -23.23
C THR A 109 13.03 24.93 -23.50
N ARG A 110 12.35 25.07 -24.65
CA ARG A 110 11.79 26.35 -25.13
C ARG A 110 10.59 26.83 -24.36
N ASN A 111 9.71 25.89 -23.93
CA ASN A 111 8.43 26.24 -23.33
C ASN A 111 8.59 26.63 -21.86
N LYS A 112 7.56 27.29 -21.31
CA LYS A 112 7.49 27.67 -19.90
C LYS A 112 7.72 26.47 -18.96
N THR A 113 7.12 25.32 -19.29
CA THR A 113 7.29 24.07 -18.55
C THR A 113 8.19 23.12 -19.33
N VAL A 114 9.22 22.64 -18.68
CA VAL A 114 10.14 21.64 -19.22
C VAL A 114 10.02 20.38 -18.38
N VAL A 115 9.79 19.23 -19.02
CA VAL A 115 9.82 17.93 -18.37
C VAL A 115 11.06 17.18 -18.81
N ALA A 116 11.93 16.85 -17.87
CA ALA A 116 13.25 16.29 -18.18
C ALA A 116 13.56 15.02 -17.38
N SER A 117 14.34 14.12 -17.99
CA SER A 117 15.00 13.08 -17.22
C SER A 117 16.26 13.64 -16.56
N ILE A 118 16.49 13.33 -15.28
CA ILE A 118 17.65 13.82 -14.53
C ILE A 118 18.97 13.48 -15.23
N GLN A 119 19.10 12.27 -15.79
CA GLN A 119 20.30 11.82 -16.49
C GLN A 119 20.61 12.65 -17.74
N SER A 120 19.56 13.11 -18.45
CA SER A 120 19.73 13.97 -19.62
C SER A 120 20.05 15.40 -19.22
N ALA A 121 19.40 15.91 -18.18
CA ALA A 121 19.57 17.28 -17.71
C ALA A 121 20.98 17.51 -17.13
N VAL A 122 21.47 16.62 -16.25
CA VAL A 122 22.79 16.77 -15.62
C VAL A 122 23.93 16.68 -16.61
N ARG A 123 23.76 15.96 -17.72
CA ARG A 123 24.78 15.90 -18.80
C ARG A 123 24.82 17.13 -19.70
N ASN A 124 23.79 17.96 -19.63
CA ASN A 124 23.63 19.13 -20.49
C ASN A 124 23.19 20.37 -19.68
N PRO A 125 23.89 20.75 -18.60
CA PRO A 125 23.43 21.80 -17.67
C PRO A 125 23.24 23.15 -18.36
N LYS A 126 24.07 23.50 -19.34
CA LYS A 126 23.97 24.75 -20.12
C LYS A 126 22.64 24.93 -20.86
N GLN A 127 21.86 23.86 -21.10
CA GLN A 127 20.54 23.99 -21.69
C GLN A 127 19.47 24.48 -20.67
N PHE A 128 19.87 24.60 -19.41
CA PHE A 128 19.04 25.03 -18.29
C PHE A 128 19.57 26.34 -17.65
N ASP A 129 20.30 27.15 -18.38
CA ASP A 129 20.86 28.44 -17.92
C ASP A 129 19.77 29.51 -17.78
N GLU A 130 18.62 29.38 -18.43
CA GLU A 130 17.49 30.24 -18.17
C GLU A 130 16.93 30.06 -16.76
N PRO A 131 16.55 31.13 -16.03
CA PRO A 131 16.15 31.02 -14.64
C PRO A 131 14.80 30.31 -14.51
N TYR A 132 14.78 29.22 -13.74
CA TYR A 132 13.57 28.52 -13.33
C TYR A 132 13.12 29.06 -11.97
N SER A 133 11.80 29.23 -11.79
CA SER A 133 11.20 29.67 -10.53
C SER A 133 10.80 28.49 -9.64
N LEU A 134 10.54 27.33 -10.25
CA LEU A 134 10.08 26.14 -9.56
C LEU A 134 10.71 24.89 -10.19
N VAL A 135 11.30 24.05 -9.36
CA VAL A 135 11.68 22.67 -9.72
C VAL A 135 10.75 21.72 -8.98
N ILE A 136 10.11 20.84 -9.74
CA ILE A 136 9.27 19.76 -9.22
C ILE A 136 9.99 18.42 -9.48
N ILE A 137 10.22 17.63 -8.44
CA ILE A 137 10.85 16.32 -8.57
C ILE A 137 9.82 15.23 -8.30
N ASP A 138 9.49 14.47 -9.34
CA ASP A 138 8.63 13.29 -9.22
C ASP A 138 9.44 12.07 -8.74
N GLU A 139 8.85 11.24 -7.89
CA GLU A 139 9.50 10.14 -7.16
C GLU A 139 10.77 10.60 -6.42
N CYS A 140 10.64 11.70 -5.69
CA CYS A 140 11.75 12.40 -5.05
C CYS A 140 12.45 11.63 -3.91
N HIS A 141 11.92 10.49 -3.49
CA HIS A 141 12.61 9.57 -2.57
C HIS A 141 13.96 9.09 -3.15
N ARG A 142 14.17 9.23 -4.45
CA ARG A 142 15.45 8.89 -5.13
C ARG A 142 16.52 9.97 -5.01
N VAL A 143 16.17 11.17 -4.56
CA VAL A 143 17.13 12.30 -4.44
C VAL A 143 18.10 12.06 -3.29
N SER A 144 19.40 11.88 -3.55
CA SER A 144 20.43 11.76 -2.51
C SER A 144 20.91 13.14 -2.04
N ASN A 145 21.32 13.20 -0.77
CA ASN A 145 21.96 14.39 -0.19
C ASN A 145 23.45 14.48 -0.49
N GLU A 146 24.04 13.44 -1.05
CA GLU A 146 25.43 13.47 -1.45
C GLU A 146 25.66 14.57 -2.49
N LYS A 147 26.64 15.43 -2.24
CA LYS A 147 26.96 16.58 -3.10
C LYS A 147 27.24 16.19 -4.55
N GLU A 148 27.77 15.01 -4.76
CA GLU A 148 28.10 14.47 -6.08
C GLU A 148 26.91 13.79 -6.77
N SER A 149 25.76 13.70 -6.14
CA SER A 149 24.58 13.13 -6.77
C SER A 149 24.09 13.97 -7.94
N GLN A 150 23.56 13.32 -8.98
CA GLN A 150 23.05 13.98 -10.18
C GLN A 150 22.05 15.10 -9.86
N TYR A 151 21.19 14.89 -8.88
CA TYR A 151 20.21 15.88 -8.46
C TYR A 151 20.87 17.09 -7.82
N GLN A 152 21.84 16.91 -6.92
CA GLN A 152 22.51 18.02 -6.24
C GLN A 152 23.39 18.84 -7.20
N GLN A 153 24.04 18.19 -8.16
CA GLN A 153 24.80 18.87 -9.22
C GLN A 153 23.89 19.78 -10.04
N LEU A 154 22.75 19.26 -10.53
CA LEU A 154 21.83 20.07 -11.33
C LEU A 154 21.16 21.17 -10.49
N LEU A 155 20.72 20.88 -9.28
CA LEU A 155 20.09 21.87 -8.39
C LEU A 155 21.07 23.01 -8.03
N SER A 156 22.33 22.68 -7.79
CA SER A 156 23.39 23.69 -7.57
C SER A 156 23.56 24.60 -8.78
N HIS A 157 23.61 24.03 -9.98
CA HIS A 157 23.67 24.78 -11.21
C HIS A 157 22.44 25.72 -11.38
N LEU A 158 21.23 25.21 -11.19
CA LEU A 158 20.01 26.01 -11.31
C LEU A 158 19.93 27.14 -10.26
N ARG A 159 20.44 26.92 -9.06
CA ARG A 159 20.49 27.94 -7.98
C ARG A 159 21.47 29.04 -8.28
N THR A 160 22.51 28.80 -9.08
CA THR A 160 23.40 29.89 -9.55
C THR A 160 22.67 30.84 -10.49
N GLN A 161 21.68 30.35 -11.25
CA GLN A 161 20.87 31.16 -12.15
C GLN A 161 19.71 31.86 -11.44
N ASN A 162 19.15 31.22 -10.43
CA ASN A 162 18.07 31.76 -9.58
C ASN A 162 18.26 31.34 -8.12
N PRO A 163 18.84 32.19 -7.26
CA PRO A 163 18.96 31.86 -5.82
C PRO A 163 17.66 31.65 -5.09
N GLN A 164 16.54 32.20 -5.60
CA GLN A 164 15.18 32.02 -5.05
C GLN A 164 14.43 30.82 -5.67
N LEU A 165 15.17 29.88 -6.23
CA LEU A 165 14.60 28.66 -6.82
C LEU A 165 13.85 27.84 -5.76
N ARG A 166 12.56 27.64 -5.97
CA ARG A 166 11.69 26.80 -5.14
C ARG A 166 11.82 25.33 -5.53
N LEU A 167 11.93 24.47 -4.54
CA LEU A 167 12.06 23.03 -4.72
C LEU A 167 10.87 22.31 -4.12
N LEU A 168 10.14 21.55 -4.93
CA LEU A 168 9.01 20.73 -4.51
C LEU A 168 9.25 19.27 -4.90
N GLY A 169 9.13 18.36 -3.94
CA GLY A 169 9.16 16.93 -4.18
C GLY A 169 7.76 16.33 -4.17
N LEU A 170 7.52 15.32 -5.00
CA LEU A 170 6.36 14.44 -4.90
C LEU A 170 6.83 13.00 -4.78
N THR A 171 6.22 12.23 -3.89
CA THR A 171 6.49 10.80 -3.73
C THR A 171 5.31 10.09 -3.07
N ALA A 172 5.23 8.78 -3.25
CA ALA A 172 4.35 7.93 -2.46
C ALA A 172 5.03 7.44 -1.16
N THR A 173 6.36 7.48 -1.11
CA THR A 173 7.18 6.87 -0.08
C THR A 173 8.24 7.86 0.40
N PRO A 174 7.92 8.66 1.45
CA PRO A 174 8.77 9.78 1.88
C PRO A 174 9.96 9.34 2.77
N TYR A 175 10.44 8.13 2.58
CA TYR A 175 11.51 7.53 3.39
C TYR A 175 12.43 6.66 2.55
N ARG A 176 13.62 6.38 3.11
CA ARG A 176 14.63 5.49 2.51
C ARG A 176 15.06 4.46 3.51
N LEU A 177 15.40 3.28 2.99
CA LEU A 177 16.00 2.23 3.78
C LEU A 177 17.28 2.77 4.48
N ARG A 178 17.39 2.54 5.78
CA ARG A 178 18.50 2.97 6.65
C ARG A 178 18.69 4.48 6.84
N SER A 179 18.15 5.33 5.96
CA SER A 179 18.31 6.79 6.04
C SER A 179 17.12 7.49 6.72
N GLY A 180 16.01 6.76 6.93
CA GLY A 180 14.81 7.33 7.53
C GLY A 180 14.05 8.28 6.60
N TRP A 181 13.37 9.24 7.17
CA TRP A 181 12.57 10.22 6.44
C TRP A 181 13.43 11.14 5.59
N ILE A 182 12.92 11.52 4.38
CA ILE A 182 13.61 12.44 3.47
C ILE A 182 13.32 13.93 3.77
N TYR A 183 12.58 14.22 4.84
CA TYR A 183 12.21 15.56 5.27
C TYR A 183 12.44 15.76 6.78
N ARG A 184 12.50 17.03 7.23
CA ARG A 184 12.76 17.39 8.63
C ARG A 184 11.49 17.68 9.41
N TYR A 185 10.60 18.47 8.83
CA TYR A 185 9.36 18.90 9.47
C TYR A 185 8.16 18.34 8.71
N HIS A 186 7.25 17.69 9.43
CA HIS A 186 5.93 17.38 8.94
C HIS A 186 4.98 18.54 9.29
N TYR A 187 3.93 18.79 8.49
CA TYR A 187 2.97 19.87 8.78
C TYR A 187 2.26 19.73 10.14
N HIS A 188 2.39 18.59 10.80
CA HIS A 188 1.94 18.33 12.16
C HIS A 188 3.06 18.32 13.22
N GLY A 189 4.30 18.61 12.88
CA GLY A 189 5.39 18.70 13.84
C GLY A 189 6.77 18.23 13.35
N LYS A 190 7.77 18.27 14.23
CA LYS A 190 9.15 17.91 13.91
C LYS A 190 9.36 16.39 13.96
N ILE A 191 10.06 15.85 12.96
CA ILE A 191 10.53 14.48 12.97
C ILE A 191 11.97 14.42 13.49
N GLY A 192 12.17 13.70 14.60
CA GLY A 192 13.42 13.71 15.35
C GLY A 192 14.60 12.94 14.74
N ASN A 193 14.46 12.34 13.53
CA ASN A 193 15.35 11.27 13.07
C ASN A 193 16.15 11.59 11.81
N THR A 194 16.10 12.80 11.28
CA THR A 194 16.80 13.12 10.02
C THR A 194 17.84 14.20 10.25
N GLU A 195 19.10 13.81 10.28
CA GLU A 195 20.22 14.74 10.43
C GLU A 195 20.43 15.59 9.15
N HIS A 196 20.25 14.98 7.99
CA HIS A 196 20.43 15.63 6.69
C HIS A 196 19.23 15.36 5.77
N PRO A 197 18.13 16.10 5.89
CA PRO A 197 16.97 15.93 5.03
C PRO A 197 17.22 16.47 3.64
N VAL A 198 16.57 15.87 2.65
CA VAL A 198 16.56 16.40 1.26
C VAL A 198 15.57 17.56 1.17
N PHE A 199 14.46 17.45 1.88
CA PHE A 199 13.41 18.46 1.95
C PHE A 199 13.29 18.97 3.38
N GLU A 200 13.01 20.27 3.51
CA GLU A 200 12.81 20.82 4.85
C GLU A 200 11.42 20.47 5.39
N HIS A 201 10.39 20.58 4.56
CA HIS A 201 9.00 20.42 5.01
C HIS A 201 8.22 19.36 4.21
N CYS A 202 7.56 18.43 4.90
CA CYS A 202 6.42 17.71 4.36
C CYS A 202 5.16 18.57 4.63
N ILE A 203 4.56 19.09 3.57
CA ILE A 203 3.45 20.06 3.65
C ILE A 203 2.09 19.44 3.41
N PHE A 204 2.04 18.22 2.91
CA PHE A 204 0.81 17.46 2.69
C PHE A 204 1.14 15.96 2.61
N GLU A 205 0.34 15.16 3.29
CA GLU A 205 0.40 13.70 3.24
C GLU A 205 -1.01 13.13 3.14
N LEU A 206 -1.22 12.27 2.14
CA LEU A 206 -2.48 11.59 1.92
C LEU A 206 -2.32 10.09 2.17
N PRO A 207 -2.91 9.55 3.24
CA PRO A 207 -2.91 8.12 3.50
C PRO A 207 -3.69 7.33 2.44
N MET A 208 -3.28 6.09 2.16
CA MET A 208 -3.93 5.24 1.15
C MET A 208 -5.35 4.82 1.55
N ARG A 209 -5.58 4.51 2.83
CA ARG A 209 -6.89 4.02 3.34
C ARG A 209 -8.07 4.95 3.05
N PRO A 210 -7.99 6.27 3.27
CA PRO A 210 -9.05 7.20 2.88
C PRO A 210 -9.40 7.14 1.40
N LEU A 211 -8.39 7.01 0.52
CA LEU A 211 -8.62 6.92 -0.93
C LEU A 211 -9.35 5.63 -1.33
N ILE A 212 -9.02 4.51 -0.69
CA ILE A 212 -9.73 3.24 -0.88
C ILE A 212 -11.17 3.37 -0.38
N LYS A 213 -11.38 3.93 0.81
CA LYS A 213 -12.71 4.13 1.39
C LYS A 213 -13.60 5.03 0.53
N GLN A 214 -13.01 6.04 -0.10
CA GLN A 214 -13.71 6.97 -1.00
C GLN A 214 -13.84 6.43 -2.44
N GLY A 215 -13.33 5.24 -2.73
CA GLY A 215 -13.41 4.62 -4.06
C GLY A 215 -12.45 5.22 -5.10
N PHE A 216 -11.43 5.97 -4.68
CA PHE A 216 -10.39 6.50 -5.58
C PHE A 216 -9.25 5.53 -5.84
N LEU A 217 -9.14 4.47 -5.04
CA LEU A 217 -8.26 3.33 -5.26
C LEU A 217 -9.05 2.04 -5.06
N THR A 218 -8.68 1.01 -5.81
CA THR A 218 -9.22 -0.34 -5.66
C THR A 218 -8.74 -0.94 -4.33
N PRO A 219 -9.60 -1.58 -3.52
CA PRO A 219 -9.17 -2.21 -2.28
C PRO A 219 -8.24 -3.41 -2.57
N PRO A 220 -7.06 -3.47 -1.93
CA PRO A 220 -6.18 -4.63 -2.01
C PRO A 220 -6.70 -5.76 -1.12
N LYS A 221 -6.60 -6.99 -1.62
CA LYS A 221 -6.68 -8.22 -0.82
C LYS A 221 -5.30 -8.83 -0.78
N VAL A 222 -4.57 -8.57 0.30
CA VAL A 222 -3.21 -9.10 0.46
C VAL A 222 -3.28 -10.49 1.04
N LEU A 223 -2.59 -11.44 0.41
CA LEU A 223 -2.53 -12.82 0.82
C LEU A 223 -1.08 -13.29 0.79
N ASP A 224 -0.72 -14.13 1.75
CA ASP A 224 0.54 -14.85 1.69
C ASP A 224 0.38 -16.08 0.78
N GLY A 225 1.46 -16.53 0.18
CA GLY A 225 1.47 -17.71 -0.69
C GLY A 225 1.22 -19.00 0.09
N LEU A 226 -0.05 -19.38 0.26
CA LEU A 226 -0.44 -20.52 1.14
C LEU A 226 -0.07 -21.90 0.57
N SER A 227 0.01 -22.04 -0.74
CA SER A 227 0.30 -23.35 -1.38
C SER A 227 1.79 -23.62 -1.56
N ALA A 228 2.57 -22.57 -1.77
CA ALA A 228 4.02 -22.62 -1.87
C ALA A 228 4.56 -21.19 -1.63
N GLN A 229 5.70 -21.10 -1.01
CA GLN A 229 6.39 -19.85 -0.70
C GLN A 229 7.89 -20.08 -0.81
N TYR A 230 8.63 -19.06 -1.26
CA TYR A 230 10.09 -19.11 -1.22
C TYR A 230 10.59 -18.76 0.18
N ASP A 231 11.62 -19.45 0.62
CA ASP A 231 12.31 -19.10 1.84
C ASP A 231 13.61 -18.33 1.49
N PHE A 232 13.53 -17.02 1.61
CA PHE A 232 14.66 -16.11 1.42
C PHE A 232 15.29 -15.66 2.72
N SER A 233 14.99 -16.30 3.85
CA SER A 233 15.45 -15.90 5.19
C SER A 233 16.98 -15.93 5.36
N GLU A 234 17.68 -16.75 4.59
CA GLU A 234 19.14 -16.84 4.60
C GLU A 234 19.81 -15.70 3.82
N LEU A 235 19.09 -14.99 2.97
CA LEU A 235 19.63 -13.91 2.15
C LEU A 235 19.76 -12.62 2.96
N SER A 236 20.88 -11.92 2.76
CA SER A 236 21.12 -10.61 3.37
C SER A 236 21.16 -9.52 2.29
N PRO A 237 20.34 -8.46 2.42
CA PRO A 237 20.35 -7.37 1.45
C PRO A 237 21.62 -6.51 1.60
N ASN A 238 22.09 -5.97 0.50
CA ASN A 238 23.17 -4.97 0.48
C ASN A 238 22.71 -3.63 1.10
N ALA A 239 23.58 -2.62 1.06
CA ALA A 239 23.29 -1.29 1.62
C ALA A 239 22.11 -0.58 0.96
N SER A 240 21.80 -0.89 -0.31
CA SER A 240 20.63 -0.35 -1.04
C SER A 240 19.34 -1.15 -0.83
N GLY A 241 19.38 -2.24 -0.07
CA GLY A 241 18.22 -3.11 0.15
C GLY A 241 17.95 -4.09 -0.98
N GLU A 242 18.95 -4.31 -1.84
CA GLU A 242 18.89 -5.28 -2.94
C GLU A 242 19.64 -6.55 -2.55
N TYR A 243 19.18 -7.68 -3.03
CA TYR A 243 19.81 -8.99 -2.83
C TYR A 243 20.74 -9.33 -3.98
N SER A 244 21.77 -10.11 -3.71
CA SER A 244 22.67 -10.64 -4.75
C SER A 244 21.89 -11.53 -5.72
N GLU A 245 21.93 -11.19 -7.01
CA GLU A 245 21.21 -11.94 -8.04
C GLU A 245 21.68 -13.40 -8.12
N ALA A 246 22.97 -13.65 -7.94
CA ALA A 246 23.55 -14.99 -7.93
C ALA A 246 23.08 -15.84 -6.73
N GLU A 247 22.97 -15.23 -5.53
CA GLU A 247 22.45 -15.93 -4.35
C GLU A 247 20.97 -16.24 -4.49
N VAL A 248 20.18 -15.31 -5.02
CA VAL A 248 18.75 -15.50 -5.31
C VAL A 248 18.56 -16.61 -6.36
N ASP A 249 19.33 -16.61 -7.44
CA ASP A 249 19.27 -17.65 -8.48
C ASP A 249 19.66 -19.04 -7.95
N SER A 250 20.69 -19.12 -7.11
CA SER A 250 21.10 -20.36 -6.46
C SER A 250 19.97 -20.93 -5.60
N LEU A 251 19.32 -20.09 -4.79
CA LEU A 251 18.19 -20.50 -3.95
C LEU A 251 17.01 -20.97 -4.79
N LEU A 252 16.63 -20.20 -5.80
CA LEU A 252 15.50 -20.53 -6.69
C LEU A 252 15.75 -21.80 -7.50
N HIS A 253 16.98 -22.09 -7.88
CA HIS A 253 17.32 -23.34 -8.58
C HIS A 253 16.96 -24.59 -7.75
N HIS A 254 17.10 -24.52 -6.43
CA HIS A 254 16.69 -25.59 -5.53
C HIS A 254 15.19 -25.61 -5.24
N ALA A 255 14.50 -24.49 -5.52
CA ALA A 255 13.09 -24.29 -5.24
C ALA A 255 12.15 -24.56 -6.47
N GLY A 256 12.60 -25.22 -7.53
CA GLY A 256 11.84 -25.40 -8.77
C GLY A 256 10.48 -26.07 -8.59
N ARG A 257 10.30 -26.94 -7.57
CA ARG A 257 8.98 -27.50 -7.22
C ARG A 257 8.04 -26.43 -6.67
N ALA A 258 8.56 -25.49 -5.89
CA ALA A 258 7.77 -24.37 -5.38
C ALA A 258 7.37 -23.43 -6.51
N THR A 259 8.29 -23.07 -7.43
CA THR A 259 7.99 -22.27 -8.62
C THR A 259 6.87 -22.87 -9.43
N LYS A 260 6.91 -24.19 -9.70
CA LYS A 260 5.83 -24.88 -10.43
C LYS A 260 4.48 -24.76 -9.71
N ALA A 261 4.43 -25.02 -8.40
CA ALA A 261 3.21 -24.94 -7.62
C ALA A 261 2.65 -23.50 -7.59
N ILE A 262 3.52 -22.50 -7.47
CA ILE A 262 3.17 -21.07 -7.50
C ILE A 262 2.56 -20.71 -8.86
N VAL A 263 3.19 -21.09 -9.96
CA VAL A 263 2.70 -20.77 -11.31
C VAL A 263 1.35 -21.43 -11.57
N GLU A 264 1.14 -22.69 -11.15
CA GLU A 264 -0.16 -23.35 -11.26
C GLU A 264 -1.25 -22.62 -10.45
N GLN A 265 -0.95 -22.15 -9.27
CA GLN A 265 -1.89 -21.33 -8.48
C GLN A 265 -2.19 -20.00 -9.19
N ILE A 266 -1.17 -19.31 -9.71
CA ILE A 266 -1.36 -18.07 -10.48
C ILE A 266 -2.27 -18.30 -11.69
N LYS A 267 -2.09 -19.39 -12.44
CA LYS A 267 -2.94 -19.76 -13.58
C LYS A 267 -4.41 -19.92 -13.16
N GLN A 268 -4.66 -20.64 -12.07
CA GLN A 268 -6.01 -20.84 -11.56
C GLN A 268 -6.68 -19.52 -11.16
N LEU A 269 -5.93 -18.65 -10.46
CA LEU A 269 -6.44 -17.35 -10.02
C LEU A 269 -6.68 -16.39 -11.19
N THR A 270 -5.81 -16.40 -12.20
CA THR A 270 -5.91 -15.51 -13.37
C THR A 270 -7.19 -15.78 -14.18
N ASN A 271 -7.74 -16.99 -14.18
CA ASN A 271 -8.98 -17.32 -14.88
C ASN A 271 -10.18 -16.44 -14.48
N THR A 272 -10.14 -15.82 -13.31
CA THR A 272 -11.19 -14.92 -12.78
C THR A 272 -10.75 -13.48 -12.71
N ARG A 273 -9.61 -13.12 -13.31
CA ARG A 273 -8.98 -11.81 -13.22
C ARG A 273 -8.82 -11.16 -14.60
N ALA A 274 -8.82 -9.83 -14.61
CA ALA A 274 -8.75 -9.05 -15.85
C ALA A 274 -7.32 -8.84 -16.34
N GLY A 275 -6.32 -8.97 -15.46
CA GLY A 275 -4.92 -8.84 -15.82
C GLY A 275 -3.99 -9.14 -14.64
N THR A 276 -2.96 -9.93 -14.88
CA THR A 276 -2.01 -10.40 -13.88
C THR A 276 -0.61 -9.85 -14.14
N ILE A 277 -0.01 -9.23 -13.11
CA ILE A 277 1.42 -8.88 -13.14
C ILE A 277 2.18 -9.81 -12.21
N ILE A 278 3.27 -10.39 -12.73
CA ILE A 278 4.18 -11.26 -11.98
C ILE A 278 5.53 -10.55 -11.86
N PHE A 279 5.94 -10.23 -10.64
CA PHE A 279 7.25 -9.66 -10.33
C PHE A 279 8.23 -10.79 -10.02
N ALA A 280 9.01 -11.18 -11.02
CA ALA A 280 10.04 -12.20 -10.89
C ALA A 280 11.31 -11.64 -10.23
N ALA A 281 12.08 -12.51 -9.57
CA ALA A 281 13.28 -12.14 -8.86
C ALA A 281 14.46 -11.83 -9.78
N THR A 282 14.71 -12.71 -10.76
CA THR A 282 15.82 -12.62 -11.73
C THR A 282 15.32 -12.89 -13.15
N VAL A 283 16.16 -12.61 -14.14
CA VAL A 283 15.82 -12.90 -15.57
C VAL A 283 15.65 -14.41 -15.79
N ARG A 284 16.51 -15.24 -15.21
CA ARG A 284 16.43 -16.69 -15.29
C ARG A 284 15.11 -17.21 -14.68
N HIS A 285 14.76 -16.70 -13.50
CA HIS A 285 13.49 -17.03 -12.85
C HIS A 285 12.28 -16.63 -13.71
N ALA A 286 12.32 -15.44 -14.32
CA ALA A 286 11.26 -15.00 -15.23
C ALA A 286 11.10 -15.91 -16.45
N GLN A 287 12.19 -16.40 -17.03
CA GLN A 287 12.18 -17.35 -18.14
C GLN A 287 11.60 -18.71 -17.72
N GLU A 288 11.93 -19.20 -16.51
CA GLU A 288 11.33 -20.40 -15.93
C GLU A 288 9.81 -20.23 -15.77
N ILE A 289 9.37 -19.09 -15.21
CA ILE A 289 7.96 -18.76 -15.07
C ILE A 289 7.25 -18.76 -16.45
N MET A 290 7.85 -18.14 -17.46
CA MET A 290 7.30 -18.13 -18.83
C MET A 290 7.15 -19.55 -19.40
N THR A 291 8.15 -20.41 -19.19
CA THR A 291 8.11 -21.82 -19.62
C THR A 291 6.99 -22.58 -18.90
N LEU A 292 6.78 -22.33 -17.61
CA LEU A 292 5.73 -22.98 -16.82
C LEU A 292 4.33 -22.43 -17.11
N LEU A 293 4.22 -21.14 -17.45
CA LEU A 293 2.95 -20.55 -17.89
C LEU A 293 2.47 -21.19 -19.19
N ASP A 294 3.39 -21.45 -20.12
CA ASP A 294 3.12 -22.07 -21.42
C ASP A 294 1.86 -21.48 -22.09
N SER A 295 1.80 -20.15 -22.16
CA SER A 295 0.63 -19.41 -22.64
C SER A 295 1.02 -18.36 -23.67
N PRO A 296 0.33 -18.30 -24.83
CA PRO A 296 0.53 -17.23 -25.81
C PRO A 296 0.09 -15.85 -25.29
N GLU A 297 -0.70 -15.83 -24.23
CA GLU A 297 -1.17 -14.59 -23.59
C GLU A 297 -0.21 -14.08 -22.50
N ALA A 298 1.03 -14.58 -22.47
CA ALA A 298 2.05 -14.14 -21.53
C ALA A 298 3.12 -13.30 -22.22
N GLY A 299 3.41 -12.13 -21.67
CA GLY A 299 4.50 -11.24 -22.10
C GLY A 299 5.60 -11.16 -21.05
N LEU A 300 6.87 -11.13 -21.50
CA LEU A 300 8.05 -10.97 -20.63
C LEU A 300 8.74 -9.64 -20.91
N ILE A 301 9.00 -8.88 -19.85
CA ILE A 301 9.78 -7.64 -19.92
C ILE A 301 10.94 -7.69 -18.93
N THR A 302 12.15 -7.54 -19.45
CA THR A 302 13.39 -7.42 -18.66
C THR A 302 14.14 -6.12 -19.01
N ALA A 303 15.27 -5.88 -18.35
CA ALA A 303 16.14 -4.75 -18.68
C ALA A 303 16.67 -4.85 -20.14
N ASP A 304 16.90 -6.05 -20.62
CA ASP A 304 17.46 -6.34 -21.95
C ASP A 304 16.42 -6.29 -23.07
N THR A 305 15.11 -6.26 -22.74
CA THR A 305 14.04 -6.19 -23.74
C THR A 305 14.17 -4.88 -24.56
N PRO A 306 14.32 -4.97 -25.89
CA PRO A 306 14.42 -3.80 -26.75
C PRO A 306 13.25 -2.83 -26.56
N SER A 307 13.49 -1.52 -26.63
CA SER A 307 12.44 -0.52 -26.32
C SER A 307 11.18 -0.70 -27.18
N GLN A 308 11.34 -1.00 -28.46
CA GLN A 308 10.22 -1.16 -29.38
C GLN A 308 9.38 -2.42 -29.06
N GLU A 309 10.03 -3.51 -28.72
CA GLU A 309 9.38 -4.76 -28.29
C GLU A 309 8.69 -4.55 -26.93
N ARG A 310 9.36 -3.89 -25.98
CA ARG A 310 8.77 -3.53 -24.69
C ARG A 310 7.50 -2.71 -24.85
N ASP A 311 7.53 -1.69 -25.70
CA ASP A 311 6.38 -0.84 -25.95
C ASP A 311 5.23 -1.64 -26.59
N ALA A 312 5.54 -2.59 -27.51
CA ALA A 312 4.55 -3.47 -28.10
C ALA A 312 3.89 -4.41 -27.09
N ILE A 313 4.67 -5.04 -26.21
CA ILE A 313 4.16 -5.91 -25.13
C ILE A 313 3.27 -5.12 -24.17
N ILE A 314 3.71 -3.91 -23.77
CA ILE A 314 2.93 -3.04 -22.88
C ILE A 314 1.58 -2.67 -23.51
N GLU A 315 1.57 -2.31 -24.79
CA GLU A 315 0.33 -1.94 -25.47
C GLU A 315 -0.59 -3.15 -25.68
N ALA A 316 -0.07 -4.32 -26.00
CA ALA A 316 -0.84 -5.57 -26.08
C ALA A 316 -1.49 -5.91 -24.73
N PHE A 317 -0.74 -5.78 -23.62
CA PHE A 317 -1.26 -5.99 -22.29
C PHE A 317 -2.35 -4.96 -21.92
N LYS A 318 -2.17 -3.68 -22.24
CA LYS A 318 -3.20 -2.66 -22.04
C LYS A 318 -4.48 -2.92 -22.83
N ARG A 319 -4.37 -3.46 -24.04
CA ARG A 319 -5.51 -3.88 -24.87
C ARG A 319 -6.15 -5.20 -24.41
N ARG A 320 -5.60 -5.84 -23.35
CA ARG A 320 -6.03 -7.14 -22.81
C ARG A 320 -5.87 -8.29 -23.81
N GLU A 321 -4.93 -8.17 -24.73
CA GLU A 321 -4.48 -9.25 -25.61
C GLU A 321 -3.55 -10.22 -24.86
N LEU A 322 -2.96 -9.75 -23.77
CA LEU A 322 -2.16 -10.55 -22.85
C LEU A 322 -2.83 -10.58 -21.48
N SER A 323 -2.94 -11.78 -20.89
CA SER A 323 -3.47 -12.00 -19.54
C SER A 323 -2.38 -11.93 -18.47
N TYR A 324 -1.12 -12.22 -18.83
CA TYR A 324 0.03 -12.24 -17.94
C TYR A 324 1.10 -11.27 -18.41
N LEU A 325 1.65 -10.53 -17.47
CA LEU A 325 2.83 -9.70 -17.70
C LEU A 325 3.90 -10.04 -16.66
N VAL A 326 4.89 -10.81 -17.08
CA VAL A 326 6.06 -11.17 -16.26
C VAL A 326 7.12 -10.11 -16.41
N ASN A 327 7.68 -9.63 -15.30
CA ASN A 327 8.73 -8.61 -15.37
C ASN A 327 9.80 -8.78 -14.30
N VAL A 328 11.01 -8.25 -14.61
CA VAL A 328 12.13 -8.16 -13.70
C VAL A 328 12.51 -6.70 -13.56
N ALA A 329 12.18 -6.10 -12.41
CA ALA A 329 12.57 -4.75 -11.97
C ALA A 329 12.20 -3.57 -12.89
N VAL A 330 11.46 -3.77 -13.99
CA VAL A 330 11.23 -2.73 -15.01
C VAL A 330 9.90 -1.98 -14.81
N LEU A 331 8.82 -2.66 -14.41
CA LEU A 331 7.47 -2.08 -14.36
C LEU A 331 7.10 -1.44 -13.02
N THR A 332 8.07 -1.19 -12.16
CA THR A 332 7.85 -0.59 -10.83
C THR A 332 7.54 0.91 -10.89
N THR A 333 7.90 1.59 -12.00
CA THR A 333 7.63 3.02 -12.21
C THR A 333 7.11 3.28 -13.63
N GLY A 334 6.25 4.29 -13.81
CA GLY A 334 5.82 4.76 -15.14
C GLY A 334 4.83 3.88 -15.91
N PHE A 335 4.53 2.67 -15.44
CA PHE A 335 3.58 1.75 -16.10
C PHE A 335 2.14 2.02 -15.66
N ASP A 336 1.22 2.10 -16.62
CA ASP A 336 -0.20 2.35 -16.38
C ASP A 336 -1.08 1.34 -17.11
N ALA A 337 -1.68 0.41 -16.34
CA ALA A 337 -2.67 -0.58 -16.78
C ALA A 337 -3.73 -0.76 -15.69
N PRO A 338 -4.79 0.06 -15.69
CA PRO A 338 -5.78 0.10 -14.62
C PRO A 338 -6.56 -1.21 -14.41
N HIS A 339 -6.67 -2.05 -15.44
CA HIS A 339 -7.38 -3.33 -15.40
C HIS A 339 -6.68 -4.41 -14.56
N VAL A 340 -5.41 -4.21 -14.23
CA VAL A 340 -4.64 -5.17 -13.42
C VAL A 340 -5.28 -5.37 -12.05
N ASP A 341 -5.70 -6.58 -11.74
CA ASP A 341 -6.40 -6.96 -10.51
C ASP A 341 -5.82 -8.20 -9.82
N LEU A 342 -4.67 -8.71 -10.32
CA LEU A 342 -3.84 -9.71 -9.66
C LEU A 342 -2.36 -9.28 -9.71
N ILE A 343 -1.74 -9.21 -8.55
CA ILE A 343 -0.30 -8.93 -8.37
C ILE A 343 0.34 -10.13 -7.68
N ALA A 344 1.26 -10.80 -8.35
CA ALA A 344 2.06 -11.89 -7.79
C ALA A 344 3.51 -11.43 -7.56
N ILE A 345 3.95 -11.43 -6.31
CA ILE A 345 5.29 -10.98 -5.92
C ILE A 345 6.14 -12.20 -5.60
N LEU A 346 7.04 -12.56 -6.53
CA LEU A 346 7.96 -13.67 -6.41
C LEU A 346 9.40 -13.19 -6.17
N ARG A 347 9.56 -11.92 -5.88
CA ARG A 347 10.84 -11.24 -5.70
C ARG A 347 11.03 -10.85 -4.24
N PRO A 348 12.17 -11.24 -3.59
CA PRO A 348 12.52 -10.71 -2.30
C PRO A 348 12.87 -9.21 -2.42
N THR A 349 12.44 -8.41 -1.47
CA THR A 349 12.80 -7.00 -1.37
C THR A 349 12.91 -6.58 0.08
N ALA A 350 13.97 -5.84 0.42
CA ALA A 350 14.09 -5.16 1.70
C ALA A 350 13.52 -3.72 1.64
N SER A 351 13.02 -3.31 0.48
CA SER A 351 12.48 -1.96 0.27
C SER A 351 10.96 -1.94 0.30
N VAL A 352 10.41 -1.41 1.37
CA VAL A 352 8.96 -1.14 1.50
C VAL A 352 8.45 -0.25 0.36
N SER A 353 9.24 0.75 -0.04
CA SER A 353 8.93 1.60 -1.19
C SER A 353 8.70 0.80 -2.46
N LEU A 354 9.59 -0.16 -2.75
CA LEU A 354 9.48 -1.01 -3.92
C LEU A 354 8.25 -1.91 -3.84
N PHE A 355 7.99 -2.50 -2.66
CA PHE A 355 6.79 -3.29 -2.41
C PHE A 355 5.52 -2.48 -2.65
N GLN A 356 5.41 -1.28 -2.07
CA GLN A 356 4.26 -0.40 -2.28
C GLN A 356 4.10 0.04 -3.74
N GLN A 357 5.18 0.23 -4.49
CA GLN A 357 5.13 0.53 -5.92
C GLN A 357 4.62 -0.65 -6.73
N MET A 358 5.05 -1.87 -6.43
CA MET A 358 4.56 -3.10 -7.07
C MET A 358 3.06 -3.27 -6.84
N VAL A 359 2.62 -3.23 -5.58
CA VAL A 359 1.20 -3.33 -5.22
C VAL A 359 0.38 -2.21 -5.84
N GLY A 360 0.90 -0.99 -5.83
CA GLY A 360 0.24 0.19 -6.38
C GLY A 360 -0.11 0.08 -7.88
N ARG A 361 0.51 -0.85 -8.63
CA ARG A 361 0.12 -1.11 -10.03
C ARG A 361 -1.29 -1.68 -10.12
N GLY A 362 -1.69 -2.47 -9.14
CA GLY A 362 -3.02 -3.09 -9.08
C GLY A 362 -4.09 -2.25 -8.34
N LEU A 363 -3.75 -1.11 -7.75
CA LEU A 363 -4.73 -0.34 -6.98
C LEU A 363 -5.48 0.72 -7.79
N ARG A 364 -5.18 0.88 -9.07
CA ARG A 364 -5.91 1.83 -9.93
C ARG A 364 -7.32 1.33 -10.19
N ILE A 365 -8.26 2.27 -10.22
CA ILE A 365 -9.66 1.97 -10.54
C ILE A 365 -9.83 1.68 -12.03
N SER A 366 -10.64 0.69 -12.33
CA SER A 366 -11.08 0.35 -13.68
C SER A 366 -12.52 -0.11 -13.63
N GLU A 367 -13.26 0.06 -14.72
CA GLU A 367 -14.64 -0.40 -14.81
C GLU A 367 -14.70 -1.93 -14.58
N GLY A 368 -15.65 -2.36 -13.75
CA GLY A 368 -15.86 -3.77 -13.39
C GLY A 368 -14.90 -4.33 -12.35
N LYS A 369 -13.83 -3.61 -11.98
CA LYS A 369 -12.84 -4.05 -11.01
C LYS A 369 -13.32 -3.81 -9.58
N ARG A 370 -13.45 -4.89 -8.79
CA ARG A 370 -13.94 -4.85 -7.40
C ARG A 370 -12.84 -4.78 -6.36
N ASP A 371 -11.76 -5.55 -6.59
CA ASP A 371 -10.59 -5.63 -5.72
C ASP A 371 -9.32 -5.89 -6.53
N CYS A 372 -8.17 -5.82 -5.87
CA CYS A 372 -6.90 -6.31 -6.40
C CYS A 372 -6.34 -7.36 -5.47
N LEU A 373 -6.19 -8.58 -5.96
CA LEU A 373 -5.55 -9.65 -5.23
C LEU A 373 -4.03 -9.47 -5.30
N VAL A 374 -3.39 -9.42 -4.14
CA VAL A 374 -1.94 -9.32 -4.01
C VAL A 374 -1.43 -10.53 -3.27
N ILE A 375 -0.55 -11.30 -3.90
CA ILE A 375 0.03 -12.50 -3.28
C ILE A 375 1.53 -12.32 -3.17
N ASP A 376 2.02 -12.38 -1.94
CA ASP A 376 3.44 -12.30 -1.62
C ASP A 376 4.02 -13.71 -1.44
N TYR A 377 4.58 -14.25 -2.52
CA TYR A 377 5.26 -15.55 -2.50
C TYR A 377 6.70 -15.48 -1.98
N ALA A 378 7.24 -14.28 -1.84
CA ALA A 378 8.60 -14.06 -1.38
C ALA A 378 8.68 -13.79 0.13
N ALA A 379 7.56 -13.86 0.86
CA ALA A 379 7.49 -13.60 2.29
C ALA A 379 8.11 -12.27 2.72
N ASN A 380 7.94 -11.22 1.92
CA ASN A 380 8.47 -9.90 2.24
C ASN A 380 7.90 -9.32 3.54
N GLY A 381 6.64 -9.67 3.88
CA GLY A 381 6.02 -9.39 5.18
C GLY A 381 5.76 -7.90 5.46
N PHE A 382 5.74 -7.05 4.43
CA PHE A 382 5.51 -5.62 4.62
C PHE A 382 4.03 -5.27 4.78
N ASP A 383 3.73 -4.40 5.73
CA ASP A 383 2.43 -3.75 5.79
C ASP A 383 2.32 -2.69 4.69
N LEU A 384 1.30 -2.82 3.85
CA LEU A 384 1.04 -1.90 2.75
C LEU A 384 0.66 -0.49 3.24
N PHE A 385 0.00 -0.40 4.39
CA PHE A 385 -0.58 0.82 4.94
C PHE A 385 0.30 1.50 5.98
N PHE A 386 1.14 0.74 6.66
CA PHE A 386 2.00 1.21 7.75
C PHE A 386 3.43 0.74 7.52
N PRO A 387 4.15 1.39 6.59
CA PRO A 387 5.53 1.02 6.30
C PRO A 387 6.44 1.31 7.49
N GLU A 388 7.33 0.37 7.77
CA GLU A 388 8.40 0.58 8.74
C GLU A 388 9.38 1.63 8.22
N VAL A 389 9.61 2.68 9.00
CA VAL A 389 10.60 3.71 8.69
C VAL A 389 11.70 3.63 9.74
N GLY A 390 12.84 3.04 9.39
CA GLY A 390 13.76 2.52 10.37
C GLY A 390 15.05 3.27 10.67
N ARG A 391 15.34 3.38 11.95
CA ARG A 391 16.68 3.36 12.52
C ARG A 391 17.24 1.92 12.44
N PRO A 392 18.58 1.74 12.51
CA PRO A 392 19.16 0.41 12.64
C PRO A 392 18.44 -0.34 13.76
N LYS A 393 18.06 -1.59 13.46
CA LYS A 393 17.37 -2.49 14.40
C LYS A 393 18.14 -2.51 15.72
N PRO A 394 17.54 -2.16 16.87
CA PRO A 394 18.20 -2.37 18.14
C PRO A 394 18.38 -3.87 18.37
N ASP A 395 19.33 -4.27 19.22
CA ASP A 395 19.57 -5.68 19.62
C ASP A 395 18.39 -6.33 20.36
N SER A 396 17.21 -5.74 20.28
CA SER A 396 15.96 -6.26 20.82
C SER A 396 15.03 -6.72 19.69
N LYS A 397 14.02 -7.52 20.02
CA LYS A 397 12.93 -7.90 19.10
C LYS A 397 12.04 -6.71 18.69
N SER A 398 12.36 -5.50 19.14
CA SER A 398 11.61 -4.29 18.82
C SER A 398 11.95 -3.79 17.42
N VAL A 399 10.95 -3.33 16.69
CA VAL A 399 11.06 -2.68 15.39
C VAL A 399 10.43 -1.28 15.45
N PRO A 400 10.85 -0.34 14.62
CA PRO A 400 10.14 0.93 14.49
C PRO A 400 8.78 0.69 13.86
N VAL A 401 7.71 1.16 14.51
CA VAL A 401 6.34 1.10 14.02
C VAL A 401 5.80 2.51 13.86
N GLN A 402 5.07 2.73 12.77
CA GLN A 402 4.46 4.02 12.49
C GLN A 402 3.01 4.03 12.96
N VAL A 403 2.68 4.96 13.85
CA VAL A 403 1.34 5.07 14.43
C VAL A 403 0.83 6.50 14.22
N PRO A 404 -0.16 6.72 13.33
CA PRO A 404 -0.71 8.05 13.10
C PRO A 404 -1.51 8.54 14.32
N CYS A 405 -1.31 9.79 14.68
CA CYS A 405 -2.10 10.43 15.73
C CYS A 405 -3.51 10.75 15.21
N PRO A 406 -4.58 10.26 15.84
CA PRO A 406 -5.94 10.54 15.39
C PRO A 406 -6.39 11.99 15.60
N VAL A 407 -5.70 12.75 16.45
CA VAL A 407 -6.02 14.15 16.73
C VAL A 407 -5.31 15.10 15.78
N CYS A 408 -3.97 14.96 15.63
CA CYS A 408 -3.18 15.86 14.81
C CYS A 408 -2.69 15.23 13.49
N GLY A 409 -2.97 13.96 13.25
CA GLY A 409 -2.57 13.24 12.02
C GLY A 409 -1.07 12.91 11.95
N PHE A 410 -0.27 13.34 12.93
CA PHE A 410 1.17 13.13 12.90
C PHE A 410 1.54 11.64 12.90
N ALA A 411 2.40 11.24 11.97
CA ALA A 411 2.89 9.89 11.85
C ALA A 411 3.99 9.64 12.91
N ASN A 412 3.59 9.19 14.07
CA ASN A 412 4.52 8.88 15.15
C ASN A 412 5.34 7.63 14.83
N ILE A 413 6.62 7.67 15.15
CA ILE A 413 7.48 6.51 15.07
C ILE A 413 7.81 6.09 16.49
N PHE A 414 7.35 4.90 16.82
CA PHE A 414 7.64 4.28 18.10
C PHE A 414 8.40 2.98 17.91
N TRP A 415 9.17 2.60 18.89
CA TRP A 415 9.62 1.22 18.99
C TRP A 415 8.44 0.35 19.36
N GLY A 416 8.27 -0.77 18.66
CA GLY A 416 7.19 -1.72 18.91
C GLY A 416 7.62 -3.14 18.68
N LEU A 417 6.80 -4.06 19.11
CA LEU A 417 6.86 -5.46 18.77
C LEU A 417 5.83 -5.72 17.69
N VAL A 418 6.26 -6.34 16.64
CA VAL A 418 5.39 -6.87 15.61
C VAL A 418 5.39 -8.39 15.72
N ASP A 419 4.34 -8.98 15.22
CA ASP A 419 4.28 -10.43 15.09
C ASP A 419 4.89 -10.90 13.77
N ASP A 420 4.81 -12.20 13.51
CA ASP A 420 5.35 -12.83 12.31
C ASP A 420 4.64 -12.35 11.02
N ASP A 421 3.44 -11.76 11.13
CA ASP A 421 2.67 -11.17 10.02
C ASP A 421 2.91 -9.66 9.86
N GLY A 422 3.77 -9.06 10.71
CA GLY A 422 4.08 -7.63 10.69
C GLY A 422 3.04 -6.75 11.39
N ASP A 423 2.02 -7.33 12.03
CA ASP A 423 1.04 -6.57 12.80
C ASP A 423 1.65 -6.06 14.11
N ILE A 424 1.30 -4.83 14.49
CA ILE A 424 1.81 -4.21 15.72
C ILE A 424 1.19 -4.93 16.92
N ILE A 425 1.99 -5.72 17.63
CA ILE A 425 1.60 -6.37 18.88
C ILE A 425 1.61 -5.35 20.03
N GLU A 426 2.63 -4.51 20.07
CA GLU A 426 2.85 -3.51 21.10
C GLU A 426 3.74 -2.39 20.58
N HIS A 427 3.46 -1.13 20.94
CA HIS A 427 4.39 -0.03 20.75
C HIS A 427 4.71 0.62 22.10
N PHE A 428 5.93 1.17 22.22
CA PHE A 428 6.39 1.77 23.47
C PHE A 428 6.11 3.27 23.56
N GLY A 429 5.60 3.86 22.47
CA GLY A 429 5.16 5.24 22.45
C GLY A 429 3.79 5.40 23.10
N ARG A 430 3.68 6.28 24.10
CA ARG A 430 2.45 6.50 24.87
C ARG A 430 1.80 7.84 24.60
N ARG A 431 2.51 8.74 23.91
CA ARG A 431 2.05 10.10 23.62
C ARG A 431 2.47 10.50 22.22
N CYS A 432 1.67 11.32 21.56
CA CYS A 432 2.01 11.87 20.26
C CYS A 432 3.32 12.67 20.33
N GLN A 433 4.21 12.45 19.35
CA GLN A 433 5.53 13.09 19.25
C GLN A 433 5.47 14.43 18.51
N ALA A 434 4.31 14.81 17.96
CA ALA A 434 4.14 16.06 17.26
C ALA A 434 4.41 17.26 18.16
N VAL A 435 5.20 18.19 17.67
CA VAL A 435 5.36 19.51 18.27
C VAL A 435 4.56 20.50 17.42
N ILE A 436 3.51 21.04 18.01
CA ILE A 436 2.63 22.04 17.38
C ILE A 436 3.22 23.43 17.72
N ASP A 437 3.31 24.28 16.70
CA ASP A 437 3.73 25.67 16.83
C ASP A 437 2.55 26.55 16.44
N ASP A 438 1.86 27.09 17.43
CA ASP A 438 0.66 27.91 17.26
C ASP A 438 0.79 29.24 18.03
N SER A 439 -0.31 30.00 18.13
CA SER A 439 -0.37 31.27 18.86
C SER A 439 0.01 31.17 20.37
N ASN A 440 0.00 29.97 20.93
CA ASN A 440 0.34 29.67 22.32
C ASN A 440 1.81 29.21 22.47
N GLY A 441 2.57 29.18 21.36
CA GLY A 441 3.96 28.74 21.34
C GLY A 441 4.11 27.26 20.99
N LYS A 442 5.36 26.75 21.12
CA LYS A 442 5.69 25.35 20.81
C LYS A 442 5.26 24.45 21.96
N HIS A 443 4.31 23.56 21.69
CA HIS A 443 3.88 22.53 22.65
C HIS A 443 3.74 21.17 21.98
N GLN A 444 3.87 20.10 22.76
CA GLN A 444 3.67 18.75 22.27
C GLN A 444 2.18 18.42 22.24
N CYS A 445 1.73 17.72 21.18
CA CYS A 445 0.37 17.20 21.12
C CYS A 445 0.03 16.35 22.35
N ASP A 446 -1.10 16.63 22.98
CA ASP A 446 -1.52 15.97 24.23
C ASP A 446 -2.15 14.60 24.02
N PHE A 447 -2.33 14.18 22.79
CA PHE A 447 -2.98 12.92 22.48
C PHE A 447 -2.16 11.73 23.00
N ARG A 448 -2.87 10.87 23.72
CA ARG A 448 -2.37 9.55 24.14
C ARG A 448 -3.05 8.49 23.30
N PHE A 449 -2.28 7.59 22.72
CA PHE A 449 -2.78 6.56 21.83
C PHE A 449 -3.78 5.64 22.51
N ARG A 450 -5.05 5.75 22.11
CA ARG A 450 -6.16 4.87 22.46
C ARG A 450 -6.98 4.70 21.19
N SER A 451 -6.89 3.61 20.46
CA SER A 451 -7.54 3.61 19.15
C SER A 451 -8.11 2.27 18.72
N LYS A 452 -8.10 1.26 19.57
CA LYS A 452 -8.71 -0.03 19.28
C LYS A 452 -9.92 -0.22 20.16
N ALA A 453 -11.12 -0.13 19.59
CA ALA A 453 -12.34 -0.45 20.31
C ALA A 453 -12.38 -1.94 20.64
N CYS A 454 -12.62 -2.28 21.87
CA CYS A 454 -12.79 -3.66 22.30
C CYS A 454 -14.06 -4.25 21.68
N PRO A 455 -13.98 -5.36 20.93
CA PRO A 455 -15.18 -5.99 20.35
C PRO A 455 -16.15 -6.51 21.39
N ASN A 456 -15.69 -6.70 22.63
CA ASN A 456 -16.49 -7.24 23.71
C ASN A 456 -17.22 -6.17 24.56
N CYS A 457 -16.59 -5.04 24.86
CA CYS A 457 -17.18 -4.01 25.73
C CYS A 457 -17.22 -2.61 25.10
N GLY A 458 -16.71 -2.43 23.88
CA GLY A 458 -16.68 -1.14 23.20
C GLY A 458 -15.65 -0.13 23.72
N GLU A 459 -14.91 -0.46 24.79
CA GLU A 459 -13.92 0.42 25.37
C GLU A 459 -12.77 0.69 24.41
N GLU A 460 -12.35 1.94 24.31
CA GLU A 460 -11.18 2.31 23.52
C GLU A 460 -9.88 1.88 24.19
N ASN A 461 -9.06 1.15 23.46
CA ASN A 461 -7.76 0.68 23.92
C ASN A 461 -6.64 1.21 23.02
N ASP A 462 -5.42 1.19 23.53
CA ASP A 462 -4.22 1.40 22.73
C ASP A 462 -4.22 0.44 21.53
N ILE A 463 -3.85 0.91 20.33
CA ILE A 463 -3.87 0.09 19.11
C ILE A 463 -3.01 -1.16 19.24
N ALA A 464 -1.96 -1.12 20.07
CA ALA A 464 -1.07 -2.22 20.35
C ALA A 464 -1.48 -3.04 21.59
N ALA A 465 -2.63 -2.74 22.20
CA ALA A 465 -3.05 -3.49 23.37
C ALA A 465 -3.42 -4.93 23.01
N LYS A 466 -2.80 -5.90 23.67
CA LYS A 466 -3.11 -7.33 23.52
C LYS A 466 -4.40 -7.72 24.24
N VAL A 467 -4.73 -6.96 25.27
CA VAL A 467 -5.84 -7.23 26.18
C VAL A 467 -6.58 -5.93 26.43
N CYS A 468 -7.90 -5.97 26.48
CA CYS A 468 -8.73 -4.82 26.79
C CYS A 468 -8.49 -4.34 28.23
N GLN A 469 -8.25 -3.03 28.41
CA GLN A 469 -8.01 -2.46 29.74
C GLN A 469 -9.22 -2.58 30.66
N HIS A 470 -10.43 -2.58 30.09
CA HIS A 470 -11.66 -2.59 30.86
C HIS A 470 -12.15 -4.02 31.17
N CYS A 471 -12.29 -4.87 30.15
CA CYS A 471 -12.90 -6.21 30.31
C CYS A 471 -11.92 -7.37 30.23
N GLN A 472 -10.62 -7.12 30.07
CA GLN A 472 -9.55 -8.11 29.95
C GLN A 472 -9.69 -9.08 28.76
N SER A 473 -10.57 -8.77 27.80
CA SER A 473 -10.72 -9.56 26.57
C SER A 473 -9.50 -9.40 25.69
N THR A 474 -9.11 -10.46 25.00
CA THR A 474 -8.02 -10.45 24.03
C THR A 474 -8.41 -9.64 22.80
N LEU A 475 -7.55 -8.72 22.37
CA LEU A 475 -7.74 -7.80 21.24
C LEU A 475 -6.91 -8.19 20.00
N ILE A 476 -6.60 -9.47 19.85
CA ILE A 476 -5.80 -10.00 18.73
C ILE A 476 -6.69 -10.15 17.49
N ASP A 477 -6.12 -9.92 16.30
CA ASP A 477 -6.79 -10.20 15.03
C ASP A 477 -7.12 -11.70 14.93
N PRO A 478 -8.41 -12.07 14.74
CA PRO A 478 -8.83 -13.46 14.60
C PRO A 478 -8.14 -14.20 13.45
N ASP A 479 -7.94 -13.52 12.32
CA ASP A 479 -7.34 -14.11 11.11
C ASP A 479 -5.88 -14.51 11.33
N LYS A 480 -5.15 -13.78 12.17
CA LYS A 480 -3.77 -14.08 12.52
C LYS A 480 -3.66 -15.31 13.39
N ARG A 481 -4.44 -15.34 14.48
CA ARG A 481 -4.51 -16.49 15.38
C ARG A 481 -4.93 -17.75 14.61
N LEU A 482 -5.80 -17.58 13.62
CA LEU A 482 -6.23 -18.64 12.73
C LEU A 482 -5.08 -19.23 11.90
N LYS A 483 -4.20 -18.37 11.35
CA LYS A 483 -2.99 -18.80 10.61
C LYS A 483 -2.02 -19.59 11.49
N GLU A 484 -1.72 -19.09 12.70
CA GLU A 484 -0.86 -19.79 13.67
C GLU A 484 -1.41 -21.18 14.00
N VAL A 485 -2.72 -21.28 14.09
CA VAL A 485 -3.42 -22.50 14.45
C VAL A 485 -3.47 -23.52 13.32
N LEU A 486 -3.65 -23.07 12.07
CA LEU A 486 -3.61 -23.95 10.88
C LEU A 486 -2.27 -24.67 10.72
N GLN A 487 -1.20 -24.11 11.28
CA GLN A 487 0.14 -24.73 11.30
C GLN A 487 0.32 -25.77 12.43
N GLN A 488 -0.58 -25.81 13.40
CA GLN A 488 -0.46 -26.71 14.57
C GLN A 488 -1.06 -28.11 14.29
N LYS A 489 -0.27 -29.15 14.46
CA LYS A 489 -0.73 -30.54 14.40
C LYS A 489 -1.77 -30.80 15.53
N HIS A 490 -2.81 -31.56 15.22
CA HIS A 490 -3.88 -31.96 16.16
C HIS A 490 -4.95 -30.90 16.49
N HIS A 491 -5.05 -29.83 15.73
CA HIS A 491 -6.16 -28.87 15.80
C HIS A 491 -7.10 -29.03 14.60
N HIS A 492 -8.38 -28.73 14.81
CA HIS A 492 -9.41 -28.76 13.78
C HIS A 492 -10.21 -27.47 13.84
N LEU A 493 -10.40 -26.83 12.68
CA LEU A 493 -11.28 -25.68 12.53
C LEU A 493 -12.66 -26.15 12.15
N PHE A 494 -13.63 -25.82 12.98
CA PHE A 494 -15.04 -26.14 12.79
C PHE A 494 -15.76 -24.86 12.35
N ARG A 495 -16.31 -24.85 11.13
CA ARG A 495 -17.04 -23.69 10.60
C ARG A 495 -18.47 -23.74 11.06
N CYS A 496 -18.91 -22.75 11.85
CA CYS A 496 -20.25 -22.68 12.36
C CYS A 496 -21.22 -22.16 11.30
N GLN A 497 -22.30 -22.92 11.09
CA GLN A 497 -23.43 -22.51 10.26
C GLN A 497 -24.64 -22.15 11.14
N GLU A 498 -24.78 -22.78 12.28
CA GLU A 498 -25.87 -22.56 13.21
C GLU A 498 -25.37 -22.71 14.66
N MET A 499 -25.99 -21.99 15.58
CA MET A 499 -25.77 -22.11 17.03
C MET A 499 -27.10 -22.22 17.73
N LEU A 500 -27.31 -23.33 18.43
CA LEU A 500 -28.52 -23.61 19.20
C LEU A 500 -28.21 -23.54 20.70
N LEU A 501 -29.12 -22.89 21.45
CA LEU A 501 -29.08 -22.82 22.90
C LEU A 501 -30.22 -23.67 23.43
N GLU A 502 -29.91 -24.77 24.12
CA GLU A 502 -30.86 -25.75 24.57
C GLU A 502 -30.75 -25.96 26.09
N ALA A 503 -31.88 -26.11 26.74
CA ALA A 503 -31.91 -26.55 28.15
C ALA A 503 -31.76 -28.09 28.19
N ASP A 504 -30.74 -28.56 28.89
CA ASP A 504 -30.48 -29.97 29.15
C ASP A 504 -30.46 -30.19 30.67
N ASN A 505 -31.61 -30.45 31.25
CA ASN A 505 -31.86 -30.45 32.69
C ASN A 505 -31.46 -29.11 33.31
N ASP A 506 -30.55 -29.10 34.30
CA ASP A 506 -30.04 -27.90 34.94
C ASP A 506 -28.82 -27.29 34.24
N ARG A 507 -28.52 -27.73 33.01
CA ARG A 507 -27.36 -27.26 32.22
C ARG A 507 -27.82 -26.59 30.95
N LEU A 508 -27.08 -25.56 30.54
CA LEU A 508 -27.17 -25.01 29.20
C LEU A 508 -26.30 -25.85 28.26
N ARG A 509 -26.89 -26.40 27.22
CA ARG A 509 -26.19 -26.99 26.09
C ARG A 509 -26.10 -25.95 24.97
N VAL A 510 -24.89 -25.57 24.58
CA VAL A 510 -24.62 -24.76 23.40
C VAL A 510 -24.14 -25.69 22.30
N ARG A 511 -24.92 -25.81 21.26
CA ARG A 511 -24.65 -26.70 20.12
C ARG A 511 -24.32 -25.87 18.89
N TYR A 512 -23.15 -26.10 18.33
CA TYR A 512 -22.72 -25.52 17.09
C TYR A 512 -22.82 -26.56 15.98
N LEU A 513 -23.39 -26.19 14.83
CA LEU A 513 -23.54 -27.07 13.68
C LEU A 513 -22.76 -26.51 12.50
N ASP A 514 -22.14 -27.39 11.71
CA ASP A 514 -21.54 -27.05 10.43
C ASP A 514 -22.53 -27.25 9.26
N ILE A 515 -22.08 -26.98 8.04
CA ILE A 515 -22.89 -27.11 6.83
C ILE A 515 -23.24 -28.57 6.50
N GLU A 516 -22.48 -29.55 7.03
CA GLU A 516 -22.68 -30.98 6.80
C GLU A 516 -23.57 -31.59 7.88
N GLY A 517 -23.96 -30.80 8.90
CA GLY A 517 -24.78 -31.25 10.03
C GLY A 517 -23.98 -31.91 11.15
N ASN A 518 -22.64 -31.90 11.08
CA ASN A 518 -21.81 -32.29 12.22
C ASN A 518 -22.00 -31.29 13.34
N ASP A 519 -21.95 -31.75 14.59
CA ASP A 519 -22.14 -30.90 15.75
C ASP A 519 -20.97 -30.94 16.74
N PHE A 520 -20.80 -29.80 17.42
CA PHE A 520 -19.93 -29.66 18.57
C PHE A 520 -20.69 -28.99 19.70
N CYS A 521 -20.66 -29.61 20.92
CA CYS A 521 -21.45 -29.17 22.07
C CYS A 521 -20.56 -28.68 23.22
N CYS A 522 -20.95 -27.54 23.81
CA CYS A 522 -20.42 -27.05 25.09
C CYS A 522 -21.52 -27.08 26.14
N TYR A 523 -21.16 -27.37 27.40
CA TYR A 523 -22.10 -27.42 28.51
C TYR A 523 -21.72 -26.43 29.61
N PHE A 524 -22.71 -25.70 30.12
CA PHE A 524 -22.54 -24.77 31.23
C PHE A 524 -23.53 -25.10 32.34
N ASN A 525 -23.04 -25.24 33.58
CA ASN A 525 -23.86 -25.46 34.77
C ASN A 525 -24.19 -24.12 35.46
N PHE A 526 -25.34 -24.06 36.11
CA PHE A 526 -25.84 -22.86 36.82
C PHE A 526 -26.06 -23.09 38.31
N ALA A 527 -25.53 -24.19 38.88
CA ALA A 527 -25.78 -24.56 40.27
C ALA A 527 -25.07 -23.64 41.29
N THR A 528 -23.94 -23.03 40.91
CA THR A 528 -23.16 -22.17 41.81
C THR A 528 -22.83 -20.81 41.20
N LYS A 529 -22.62 -19.80 42.06
CA LYS A 529 -22.19 -18.47 41.61
C LYS A 529 -20.87 -18.51 40.81
N ALA A 530 -19.98 -19.45 41.12
CA ALA A 530 -18.71 -19.63 40.40
C ALA A 530 -18.96 -20.14 38.98
N GLN A 531 -19.87 -21.10 38.78
CA GLN A 531 -20.25 -21.60 37.46
C GLN A 531 -20.94 -20.54 36.60
N ILE A 532 -21.82 -19.74 37.21
CA ILE A 532 -22.45 -18.60 36.52
C ILE A 532 -21.39 -17.59 36.11
N ARG A 533 -20.43 -17.27 36.97
CA ARG A 533 -19.30 -16.38 36.65
C ARG A 533 -18.46 -16.91 35.46
N ALA A 534 -18.16 -18.22 35.47
CA ALA A 534 -17.46 -18.89 34.38
C ALA A 534 -18.24 -18.81 33.06
N PHE A 535 -19.57 -19.01 33.09
CA PHE A 535 -20.46 -18.86 31.93
C PHE A 535 -20.38 -17.44 31.36
N TYR A 536 -20.42 -16.40 32.20
CA TYR A 536 -20.25 -15.01 31.73
C TYR A 536 -18.91 -14.79 31.07
N GLY A 537 -17.79 -15.22 31.69
CA GLY A 537 -16.46 -15.05 31.16
C GLY A 537 -16.21 -15.80 29.84
N VAL A 538 -16.70 -17.02 29.74
CA VAL A 538 -16.42 -17.92 28.60
C VAL A 538 -17.44 -17.78 27.46
N PHE A 539 -18.70 -17.44 27.77
CA PHE A 539 -19.78 -17.42 26.78
C PHE A 539 -20.38 -16.01 26.59
N VAL A 540 -20.97 -15.40 27.62
CA VAL A 540 -21.76 -14.18 27.47
C VAL A 540 -20.89 -13.03 26.88
N HIS A 541 -19.71 -12.80 27.44
CA HIS A 541 -18.83 -11.72 26.97
C HIS A 541 -18.39 -11.87 25.52
N GLN A 542 -18.20 -13.10 25.03
CA GLN A 542 -17.76 -13.35 23.65
C GLN A 542 -18.90 -13.32 22.64
N HIS A 543 -20.10 -13.81 23.02
CA HIS A 543 -21.23 -13.98 22.12
C HIS A 543 -22.19 -12.78 22.07
N THR A 544 -22.02 -11.78 22.92
CA THR A 544 -22.94 -10.64 22.96
C THR A 544 -22.91 -9.83 21.66
N ARG A 545 -24.10 -9.54 21.07
CA ARG A 545 -24.25 -8.76 19.82
C ARG A 545 -23.98 -7.27 19.99
N THR A 546 -24.25 -6.73 21.17
CA THR A 546 -24.12 -5.30 21.50
C THR A 546 -23.14 -5.09 22.65
N PRO A 547 -21.82 -5.13 22.37
CA PRO A 547 -20.80 -4.82 23.39
C PRO A 547 -21.00 -3.39 23.93
N GLY A 548 -20.76 -3.21 25.22
CA GLY A 548 -20.86 -1.87 25.86
C GLY A 548 -22.25 -1.51 26.41
N GLN A 549 -23.31 -2.26 26.08
CA GLN A 549 -24.61 -2.11 26.74
C GLN A 549 -24.66 -2.94 28.03
N LYS A 550 -25.52 -2.52 28.99
CA LYS A 550 -25.73 -3.25 30.22
C LYS A 550 -26.27 -4.65 29.88
N GLN A 551 -25.49 -5.67 30.17
CA GLN A 551 -25.81 -7.05 29.86
C GLN A 551 -26.97 -7.54 30.74
N PRO A 552 -27.91 -8.37 30.19
CA PRO A 552 -28.91 -9.04 31.00
C PRO A 552 -28.26 -9.94 32.05
N THR A 553 -28.88 -10.04 33.20
CA THR A 553 -28.39 -10.91 34.26
C THR A 553 -29.09 -12.28 34.16
N PHE A 554 -28.30 -13.32 33.91
CA PHE A 554 -28.78 -14.69 33.81
C PHE A 554 -28.44 -15.49 35.09
N SER A 555 -29.42 -16.04 35.73
CA SER A 555 -29.25 -16.90 36.91
C SER A 555 -29.78 -18.31 36.69
N LYS A 556 -30.54 -18.54 35.60
CA LYS A 556 -31.14 -19.82 35.22
C LYS A 556 -30.97 -20.08 33.72
N VAL A 557 -30.93 -21.33 33.31
CA VAL A 557 -30.80 -21.78 31.93
C VAL A 557 -31.89 -21.21 31.02
N ASP A 558 -33.14 -21.27 31.47
CA ASP A 558 -34.30 -20.81 30.68
C ASP A 558 -34.22 -19.33 30.31
N GLN A 559 -33.62 -18.51 31.16
CA GLN A 559 -33.39 -17.08 30.88
C GLN A 559 -32.40 -16.88 29.72
N VAL A 560 -31.39 -17.75 29.62
CA VAL A 560 -30.39 -17.70 28.53
C VAL A 560 -31.02 -18.14 27.22
N VAL A 561 -31.79 -19.24 27.25
CA VAL A 561 -32.50 -19.76 26.07
C VAL A 561 -33.54 -18.76 25.55
N ALA A 562 -34.29 -18.12 26.47
CA ALA A 562 -35.21 -17.04 26.08
C ALA A 562 -34.54 -15.82 25.48
N ALA A 563 -33.28 -15.54 25.84
CA ALA A 563 -32.49 -14.43 25.35
C ALA A 563 -31.57 -14.82 24.18
N ARG A 564 -31.84 -15.88 23.45
CA ARG A 564 -31.02 -16.40 22.35
C ARG A 564 -30.61 -15.31 21.33
N ASP A 565 -31.53 -14.41 21.00
CA ASP A 565 -31.30 -13.33 20.01
C ASP A 565 -30.31 -12.27 20.49
N HIS A 566 -29.96 -12.29 21.78
CA HIS A 566 -28.91 -11.43 22.35
C HIS A 566 -27.51 -11.90 21.99
N PHE A 567 -27.35 -13.14 21.58
CA PHE A 567 -26.05 -13.74 21.29
C PHE A 567 -25.82 -13.86 19.81
N ARG A 568 -24.55 -13.68 19.40
CA ARG A 568 -24.05 -13.92 18.06
C ARG A 568 -23.34 -15.26 17.99
N MET A 569 -23.46 -15.91 16.86
CA MET A 569 -22.73 -17.13 16.56
C MET A 569 -21.28 -16.78 16.19
N PRO A 570 -20.28 -17.58 16.59
CA PRO A 570 -18.93 -17.48 16.03
C PRO A 570 -18.91 -18.01 14.60
N ASP A 571 -18.03 -17.49 13.76
CA ASP A 571 -17.83 -17.99 12.40
C ASP A 571 -17.06 -19.31 12.41
N LEU A 572 -16.06 -19.42 13.28
CA LEU A 572 -15.20 -20.60 13.40
C LEU A 572 -14.95 -20.95 14.87
N LEU A 573 -14.80 -22.27 15.13
CA LEU A 573 -14.29 -22.80 16.39
C LEU A 573 -12.96 -23.50 16.16
N LEU A 574 -12.01 -23.25 17.03
CA LEU A 574 -10.79 -24.03 17.12
C LEU A 574 -10.97 -25.17 18.09
N LEU A 575 -10.89 -26.37 17.58
CA LEU A 575 -11.01 -27.59 18.37
C LEU A 575 -9.66 -28.30 18.43
N LYS A 576 -9.30 -28.80 19.59
CA LYS A 576 -8.10 -29.64 19.82
C LYS A 576 -8.52 -31.05 20.18
N LYS A 577 -7.85 -32.03 19.60
CA LYS A 577 -8.12 -33.45 19.94
C LYS A 577 -7.50 -33.77 21.30
N GLY A 578 -8.36 -33.91 22.32
CA GLY A 578 -8.01 -34.33 23.67
C GLY A 578 -8.17 -35.84 23.87
N LYS A 579 -7.90 -36.32 25.07
CA LYS A 579 -8.02 -37.77 25.42
C LYS A 579 -9.47 -38.28 25.39
N ARG A 580 -10.45 -37.39 25.61
CA ARG A 580 -11.88 -37.73 25.72
C ARG A 580 -12.74 -37.23 24.56
N GLY A 581 -12.13 -36.71 23.50
CA GLY A 581 -12.81 -36.12 22.36
C GLY A 581 -12.27 -34.76 22.00
N TRP A 582 -13.04 -33.99 21.23
CA TRP A 582 -12.66 -32.63 20.84
C TRP A 582 -12.94 -31.64 21.98
N GLU A 583 -12.01 -30.79 22.26
CA GLU A 583 -12.06 -29.71 23.26
C GLU A 583 -12.01 -28.37 22.56
N LEU A 584 -12.88 -27.44 22.93
CA LEU A 584 -12.91 -26.10 22.41
C LEU A 584 -11.76 -25.28 22.99
N VAL A 585 -10.89 -24.79 22.12
CA VAL A 585 -9.76 -23.94 22.48
C VAL A 585 -10.15 -22.47 22.34
N GLU A 586 -10.76 -22.09 21.20
CA GLU A 586 -11.03 -20.69 20.87
C GLU A 586 -12.25 -20.55 19.95
N ARG A 587 -12.87 -19.36 19.96
CA ARG A 587 -13.98 -18.95 19.09
C ARG A 587 -13.57 -17.73 18.30
N PHE A 588 -13.80 -17.74 16.98
CA PHE A 588 -13.51 -16.63 16.08
C PHE A 588 -14.82 -16.01 15.60
N PHE A 589 -14.91 -14.69 15.75
CA PHE A 589 -16.02 -13.88 15.27
C PHE A 589 -15.49 -12.89 14.22
N ASP A 590 -16.38 -12.43 13.35
CA ASP A 590 -16.07 -11.44 12.31
C ASP A 590 -15.03 -11.92 11.27
N TYR A 591 -15.05 -13.26 11.02
CA TYR A 591 -14.20 -13.90 10.02
C TYR A 591 -14.55 -13.43 8.61
N ARG A 592 -13.55 -13.00 7.83
CA ARG A 592 -13.74 -12.39 6.52
C ARG A 592 -13.70 -13.37 5.34
N GLY A 593 -13.82 -14.67 5.58
CA GLY A 593 -14.04 -15.65 4.51
C GLY A 593 -12.83 -15.99 3.64
N ARG A 594 -11.62 -16.00 4.18
CA ARG A 594 -10.39 -16.35 3.44
C ARG A 594 -10.14 -17.84 3.30
N PHE A 595 -10.80 -18.67 4.13
CA PHE A 595 -10.61 -20.13 4.16
C PHE A 595 -11.95 -20.84 4.16
N ASP A 596 -12.04 -21.92 3.39
CA ASP A 596 -13.19 -22.80 3.44
C ASP A 596 -13.09 -23.81 4.61
N SER A 597 -14.14 -24.66 4.78
CA SER A 597 -14.17 -25.70 5.80
C SER A 597 -13.11 -26.79 5.64
N GLN A 598 -12.47 -26.86 4.46
CA GLN A 598 -11.40 -27.81 4.16
C GLN A 598 -10.01 -27.18 4.23
N HIS A 599 -9.88 -25.96 4.82
CA HIS A 599 -8.66 -25.16 4.86
C HIS A 599 -8.11 -24.79 3.46
N LYS A 600 -8.97 -24.85 2.42
CA LYS A 600 -8.64 -24.44 1.09
C LYS A 600 -8.96 -22.95 0.95
N PHE A 601 -8.13 -22.31 0.21
CA PHE A 601 -8.24 -20.91 -0.13
C PHE A 601 -9.50 -20.66 -0.99
N VAL A 602 -10.34 -19.71 -0.65
CA VAL A 602 -11.51 -19.28 -1.43
C VAL A 602 -11.21 -17.97 -2.17
#